data_23df9fd400001e1f793a2d286b3c30fb
#
_entry.id   23df9fd400001e1f793a2d286b3c30fb
#
_cell.length_a   1.000
_cell.length_b   1.000
_cell.length_c   1.000
_cell.angle_alpha   90.00
_cell.angle_beta   90.00
_cell.angle_gamma   90.00
#
_symmetry.space_group_name_H-M   'P 1'
#
loop_
_entity.id
_entity.type
_entity.pdbx_description
1 polymer ?
#
loop_
_entity_poly.entity_id
_entity_poly.type
_entity_poly.pdbx_seq_one_letter_code
_entity_poly.pdbx_strand_id
1 'polypeptide(L)'
;SSIRQRDGSFLTDSKGNVTSHLMGLMSRISNLTQQNIRLAFVFDGEPPKLKHMTLERRKELKIEAQKKFEKAKEKADEELMKKYAARTSRLSDEMIEEAKKLVEAFGLPVIEAPSEAEAQASLIVKNGDAFAIATNDADALLFEAPKIVRNVNMAGKKKRANKLSFETINPDLIELEANLRHLGIGQEQLIALAMLIGTDYNSGGIKGIGPKTALKMVKNYGNDFDALFKEAKWPENFNFEWKAVFDLFKNIPMNKDYSLKWKDVDEDKIMSMLVDEHDFSEERVKSQIEGLADTKQKGKQKGLGEFFG
;
A
#
# COMPACT_ATOMS: atom_id res chain seq x y z
N SER A 1 4.61 -4.71 -4.86
CA SER A 1 5.70 -4.33 -5.77
C SER A 1 6.12 -5.55 -6.56
N SER A 2 6.06 -5.46 -7.85
CA SER A 2 6.47 -6.54 -8.74
C SER A 2 7.99 -6.51 -8.93
N ILE A 3 8.67 -7.57 -8.54
CA ILE A 3 10.04 -7.84 -8.98
C ILE A 3 9.97 -8.11 -10.48
N ARG A 4 10.93 -7.58 -11.25
CA ARG A 4 10.95 -7.71 -12.70
C ARG A 4 12.32 -8.20 -13.16
N GLN A 5 12.35 -8.82 -14.32
CA GLN A 5 13.57 -9.19 -15.03
C GLN A 5 14.30 -7.93 -15.56
N ARG A 6 15.50 -8.10 -16.09
CA ARG A 6 16.31 -6.98 -16.60
C ARG A 6 15.67 -6.25 -17.78
N ASP A 7 14.89 -6.96 -18.58
CA ASP A 7 14.13 -6.43 -19.73
C ASP A 7 12.81 -5.76 -19.33
N GLY A 8 12.46 -5.78 -18.04
CA GLY A 8 11.23 -5.22 -17.51
C GLY A 8 10.04 -6.18 -17.51
N SER A 9 10.18 -7.42 -18.01
CA SER A 9 9.15 -8.44 -17.93
C SER A 9 8.93 -8.93 -16.49
N PHE A 10 7.77 -9.57 -16.24
CA PHE A 10 7.52 -10.25 -14.97
C PHE A 10 8.33 -11.54 -14.87
N LEU A 11 8.61 -11.95 -13.63
CA LEU A 11 9.05 -13.33 -13.38
C LEU A 11 7.85 -14.25 -13.59
N THR A 12 8.09 -15.35 -14.29
CA THR A 12 7.09 -16.38 -14.58
C THR A 12 7.64 -17.77 -14.26
N ASP A 13 6.74 -18.69 -13.93
CA ASP A 13 7.05 -20.11 -13.86
C ASP A 13 7.15 -20.74 -15.27
N SER A 14 7.41 -22.05 -15.35
CA SER A 14 7.48 -22.80 -16.60
C SER A 14 6.16 -22.87 -17.37
N LYS A 15 5.03 -22.67 -16.67
CA LYS A 15 3.67 -22.65 -17.23
C LYS A 15 3.29 -21.27 -17.74
N GLY A 16 4.12 -20.23 -17.49
CA GLY A 16 3.86 -18.83 -17.87
C GLY A 16 3.08 -18.02 -16.84
N ASN A 17 2.80 -18.57 -15.66
CA ASN A 17 2.13 -17.83 -14.60
C ASN A 17 3.08 -16.80 -13.97
N VAL A 18 2.57 -15.61 -13.66
CA VAL A 18 3.39 -14.55 -13.05
C VAL A 18 3.66 -14.86 -11.58
N THR A 19 4.95 -14.98 -11.22
CA THR A 19 5.41 -15.31 -9.86
C THR A 19 6.06 -14.15 -9.13
N SER A 20 6.17 -12.99 -9.77
CA SER A 20 6.81 -11.78 -9.21
C SER A 20 6.24 -11.32 -7.87
N HIS A 21 4.93 -11.49 -7.66
CA HIS A 21 4.24 -11.13 -6.42
C HIS A 21 4.65 -12.06 -5.27
N LEU A 22 4.73 -13.36 -5.51
CA LEU A 22 5.14 -14.37 -4.53
C LEU A 22 6.60 -14.17 -4.11
N MET A 23 7.51 -13.98 -5.09
CA MET A 23 8.92 -13.67 -4.82
C MET A 23 9.06 -12.40 -3.96
N GLY A 24 8.32 -11.35 -4.33
CA GLY A 24 8.35 -10.09 -3.60
C GLY A 24 7.80 -10.20 -2.19
N LEU A 25 6.76 -10.99 -2.00
CA LEU A 25 6.12 -11.21 -0.72
C LEU A 25 7.01 -12.05 0.20
N MET A 26 7.47 -13.22 -0.25
CA MET A 26 8.40 -14.08 0.48
C MET A 26 9.62 -13.31 0.97
N SER A 27 10.28 -12.61 0.07
CA SER A 27 11.48 -11.86 0.38
C SER A 27 11.25 -10.75 1.42
N ARG A 28 10.11 -10.05 1.38
CA ARG A 28 9.77 -9.02 2.36
C ARG A 28 9.39 -9.58 3.72
N ILE A 29 8.58 -10.62 3.74
CA ILE A 29 8.21 -11.31 4.98
C ILE A 29 9.48 -11.76 5.69
N SER A 30 10.36 -12.49 4.99
CA SER A 30 11.61 -12.99 5.57
C SER A 30 12.48 -11.87 6.13
N ASN A 31 12.72 -10.81 5.36
CA ASN A 31 13.57 -9.71 5.82
C ASN A 31 13.00 -8.96 7.03
N LEU A 32 11.73 -8.64 7.03
CA LEU A 32 11.12 -7.88 8.13
C LEU A 32 11.00 -8.73 9.39
N THR A 33 10.67 -10.02 9.24
CA THR A 33 10.61 -10.94 10.37
C THR A 33 11.99 -11.18 10.98
N GLN A 34 13.05 -11.29 10.16
CA GLN A 34 14.44 -11.37 10.64
C GLN A 34 14.88 -10.13 11.42
N GLN A 35 14.24 -8.99 11.20
CA GLN A 35 14.43 -7.77 11.99
C GLN A 35 13.55 -7.72 13.25
N ASN A 36 12.92 -8.84 13.64
CA ASN A 36 11.96 -8.96 14.74
C ASN A 36 10.70 -8.11 14.59
N ILE A 37 10.30 -7.78 13.37
CA ILE A 37 9.05 -7.08 13.08
C ILE A 37 7.93 -8.10 12.95
N ARG A 38 6.90 -8.01 13.81
CA ARG A 38 5.69 -8.82 13.70
C ARG A 38 4.77 -8.20 12.65
N LEU A 39 4.45 -8.99 11.64
CA LEU A 39 3.62 -8.56 10.52
C LEU A 39 2.21 -9.10 10.63
N ALA A 40 1.24 -8.30 10.20
CA ALA A 40 -0.11 -8.71 9.85
C ALA A 40 -0.44 -8.09 8.49
N PHE A 41 -1.22 -8.78 7.69
CA PHE A 41 -1.57 -8.32 6.35
C PHE A 41 -3.06 -8.03 6.28
N VAL A 42 -3.38 -6.87 5.73
CA VAL A 42 -4.76 -6.45 5.48
C VAL A 42 -4.95 -6.36 3.97
N PHE A 43 -5.98 -7.03 3.46
CA PHE A 43 -6.34 -7.03 2.05
C PHE A 43 -7.61 -6.22 1.82
N ASP A 44 -7.68 -5.53 0.69
CA ASP A 44 -8.85 -4.77 0.29
C ASP A 44 -10.05 -5.69 0.08
N GLY A 45 -11.22 -5.17 0.44
CA GLY A 45 -12.51 -5.76 0.12
C GLY A 45 -13.18 -5.06 -1.07
N GLU A 46 -14.49 -4.89 -0.99
CA GLU A 46 -15.26 -4.25 -2.05
C GLU A 46 -15.00 -2.73 -2.07
N PRO A 47 -14.51 -2.18 -3.20
CA PRO A 47 -14.23 -0.74 -3.28
C PRO A 47 -15.52 0.08 -3.22
N PRO A 48 -15.51 1.25 -2.56
CA PRO A 48 -16.65 2.16 -2.53
C PRO A 48 -17.05 2.60 -3.94
N LYS A 49 -18.35 2.83 -4.16
CA LYS A 49 -18.89 3.25 -5.48
C LYS A 49 -18.19 4.49 -6.04
N LEU A 50 -17.86 5.46 -5.20
CA LEU A 50 -17.15 6.68 -5.64
C LEU A 50 -15.72 6.40 -6.15
N LYS A 51 -15.11 5.27 -5.80
CA LYS A 51 -13.78 4.87 -6.30
C LYS A 51 -13.83 4.28 -7.73
N HIS A 52 -14.99 3.84 -8.20
CA HIS A 52 -15.12 3.17 -9.50
C HIS A 52 -14.60 4.01 -10.66
N MET A 53 -14.91 5.31 -10.70
CA MET A 53 -14.39 6.20 -11.76
C MET A 53 -12.86 6.27 -11.76
N THR A 54 -12.25 6.33 -10.58
CA THR A 54 -10.78 6.32 -10.42
C THR A 54 -10.19 4.99 -10.87
N LEU A 55 -10.85 3.87 -10.53
CA LEU A 55 -10.43 2.53 -10.95
C LEU A 55 -10.54 2.35 -12.48
N GLU A 56 -11.60 2.81 -13.10
CA GLU A 56 -11.77 2.79 -14.56
C GLU A 56 -10.68 3.60 -15.26
N ARG A 57 -10.43 4.83 -14.81
CA ARG A 57 -9.34 5.66 -15.32
C ARG A 57 -7.96 5.00 -15.18
N ARG A 58 -7.69 4.37 -14.01
CA ARG A 58 -6.45 3.62 -13.80
C ARG A 58 -6.35 2.42 -14.74
N LYS A 59 -7.46 1.74 -15.02
CA LYS A 59 -7.52 0.63 -15.98
C LYS A 59 -7.20 1.09 -17.40
N GLU A 60 -7.79 2.21 -17.85
CA GLU A 60 -7.49 2.81 -19.15
C GLU A 60 -6.02 3.18 -19.31
N LEU A 61 -5.44 3.85 -18.30
CA LEU A 61 -4.02 4.22 -18.30
C LEU A 61 -3.10 2.99 -18.35
N LYS A 62 -3.48 1.87 -17.70
CA LYS A 62 -2.75 0.60 -17.77
C LYS A 62 -2.82 -0.02 -19.16
N ILE A 63 -4.01 0.02 -19.81
CA ILE A 63 -4.19 -0.47 -21.18
C ILE A 63 -3.33 0.34 -22.15
N GLU A 64 -3.31 1.67 -22.02
CA GLU A 64 -2.48 2.54 -22.84
C GLU A 64 -0.98 2.27 -22.62
N ALA A 65 -0.56 2.08 -21.36
CA ALA A 65 0.81 1.73 -21.02
C ALA A 65 1.22 0.37 -21.61
N GLN A 66 0.31 -0.62 -21.61
CA GLN A 66 0.54 -1.93 -22.23
C GLN A 66 0.76 -1.79 -23.73
N LYS A 67 -0.08 -1.03 -24.44
CA LYS A 67 0.11 -0.79 -25.88
C LYS A 67 1.45 -0.13 -26.18
N LYS A 68 1.88 0.81 -25.34
CA LYS A 68 3.21 1.47 -25.48
C LYS A 68 4.36 0.51 -25.18
N PHE A 69 4.18 -0.38 -24.22
CA PHE A 69 5.16 -1.43 -23.90
C PHE A 69 5.37 -2.40 -25.08
N GLU A 70 4.27 -2.92 -25.66
CA GLU A 70 4.35 -3.83 -26.81
C GLU A 70 5.05 -3.17 -28.01
N LYS A 71 4.72 -1.91 -28.31
CA LYS A 71 5.42 -1.15 -29.37
C LYS A 71 6.91 -0.94 -29.07
N ALA A 72 7.28 -0.73 -27.81
CA ALA A 72 8.69 -0.62 -27.41
C ALA A 72 9.41 -1.96 -27.55
N LYS A 73 8.72 -3.07 -27.25
CA LYS A 73 9.22 -4.44 -27.42
C LYS A 73 9.48 -4.78 -28.89
N GLU A 74 8.55 -4.43 -29.79
CA GLU A 74 8.72 -4.61 -31.24
C GLU A 74 9.94 -3.86 -31.78
N LYS A 75 10.26 -2.70 -31.19
CA LYS A 75 11.41 -1.86 -31.56
C LYS A 75 12.70 -2.19 -30.82
N ALA A 76 12.68 -3.20 -29.93
CA ALA A 76 13.77 -3.56 -29.03
C ALA A 76 14.32 -2.37 -28.19
N ASP A 77 13.46 -1.39 -27.86
CA ASP A 77 13.82 -0.22 -27.07
C ASP A 77 13.71 -0.55 -25.57
N GLU A 78 14.81 -1.02 -25.00
CA GLU A 78 14.87 -1.43 -23.60
C GLU A 78 14.53 -0.29 -22.62
N GLU A 79 14.83 0.96 -22.92
CA GLU A 79 14.58 2.09 -22.04
C GLU A 79 13.08 2.38 -21.96
N LEU A 80 12.39 2.40 -23.10
CA LEU A 80 10.96 2.55 -23.17
C LEU A 80 10.23 1.33 -22.59
N MET A 81 10.74 0.11 -22.83
CA MET A 81 10.20 -1.11 -22.21
C MET A 81 10.22 -0.99 -20.69
N LYS A 82 11.35 -0.65 -20.08
CA LYS A 82 11.47 -0.45 -18.62
C LYS A 82 10.54 0.64 -18.09
N LYS A 83 10.41 1.74 -18.81
CA LYS A 83 9.52 2.86 -18.47
C LYS A 83 8.04 2.44 -18.43
N TYR A 84 7.57 1.71 -19.42
CA TYR A 84 6.16 1.31 -19.51
C TYR A 84 5.86 0.06 -18.72
N ALA A 85 6.79 -0.89 -18.60
CA ALA A 85 6.66 -2.09 -17.81
C ALA A 85 6.16 -1.80 -16.38
N ALA A 86 6.72 -0.77 -15.72
CA ALA A 86 6.31 -0.40 -14.36
C ALA A 86 4.82 0.00 -14.26
N ARG A 87 4.20 0.40 -15.36
CA ARG A 87 2.81 0.87 -15.43
C ARG A 87 1.82 -0.18 -15.90
N THR A 88 2.30 -1.37 -16.32
CA THR A 88 1.46 -2.47 -16.83
C THR A 88 1.08 -3.48 -15.78
N SER A 89 1.56 -3.33 -14.53
CA SER A 89 1.25 -4.27 -13.44
C SER A 89 -0.25 -4.38 -13.23
N ARG A 90 -0.77 -5.61 -13.33
CA ARG A 90 -2.11 -5.98 -12.91
C ARG A 90 -1.98 -6.97 -11.77
N LEU A 91 -2.82 -6.82 -10.79
CA LEU A 91 -3.04 -7.81 -9.75
C LEU A 91 -4.35 -8.50 -10.10
N SER A 92 -4.31 -9.81 -10.32
CA SER A 92 -5.52 -10.60 -10.54
C SER A 92 -6.04 -11.16 -9.21
N ASP A 93 -7.29 -11.61 -9.21
CA ASP A 93 -7.89 -12.21 -8.01
C ASP A 93 -7.15 -13.49 -7.61
N GLU A 94 -6.67 -14.27 -8.58
CA GLU A 94 -5.86 -15.46 -8.33
C GLU A 94 -4.54 -15.08 -7.63
N MET A 95 -3.85 -14.03 -8.07
CA MET A 95 -2.62 -13.53 -7.45
C MET A 95 -2.86 -13.04 -6.02
N ILE A 96 -4.03 -12.47 -5.74
CA ILE A 96 -4.43 -12.04 -4.39
C ILE A 96 -4.63 -13.27 -3.50
N GLU A 97 -5.33 -14.28 -3.99
CA GLU A 97 -5.58 -15.52 -3.24
C GLU A 97 -4.29 -16.31 -3.00
N GLU A 98 -3.38 -16.38 -3.98
CA GLU A 98 -2.05 -16.95 -3.79
C GLU A 98 -1.25 -16.18 -2.72
N ALA A 99 -1.30 -14.84 -2.75
CA ALA A 99 -0.65 -14.01 -1.75
C ALA A 99 -1.19 -14.26 -0.34
N LYS A 100 -2.52 -14.37 -0.17
CA LYS A 100 -3.15 -14.69 1.11
C LYS A 100 -2.69 -16.06 1.63
N LYS A 101 -2.77 -17.10 0.78
CA LYS A 101 -2.32 -18.45 1.11
C LYS A 101 -0.85 -18.50 1.55
N LEU A 102 0.01 -17.75 0.85
CA LEU A 102 1.43 -17.69 1.18
C LEU A 102 1.66 -16.96 2.52
N VAL A 103 0.97 -15.85 2.79
CA VAL A 103 1.03 -15.14 4.08
C VAL A 103 0.58 -16.04 5.22
N GLU A 104 -0.53 -16.78 5.05
CA GLU A 104 -1.01 -17.74 6.03
C GLU A 104 -0.03 -18.89 6.27
N ALA A 105 0.62 -19.40 5.20
CA ALA A 105 1.63 -20.44 5.32
C ALA A 105 2.87 -19.97 6.09
N PHE A 106 3.21 -18.67 6.03
CA PHE A 106 4.20 -18.05 6.91
C PHE A 106 3.73 -17.90 8.37
N GLY A 107 2.52 -18.33 8.69
CA GLY A 107 1.93 -18.22 10.02
C GLY A 107 1.52 -16.79 10.40
N LEU A 108 1.34 -15.90 9.42
CA LEU A 108 1.01 -14.50 9.63
C LEU A 108 -0.51 -14.27 9.53
N PRO A 109 -1.07 -13.36 10.34
CA PRO A 109 -2.48 -13.01 10.23
C PRO A 109 -2.81 -12.38 8.88
N VAL A 110 -3.88 -12.85 8.27
CA VAL A 110 -4.53 -12.27 7.10
C VAL A 110 -5.87 -11.71 7.55
N ILE A 111 -6.11 -10.43 7.28
CA ILE A 111 -7.36 -9.74 7.57
C ILE A 111 -7.95 -9.25 6.24
N GLU A 112 -9.20 -9.58 5.99
CA GLU A 112 -9.95 -9.04 4.86
C GLU A 112 -10.76 -7.83 5.34
N ALA A 113 -10.50 -6.69 4.73
CA ALA A 113 -11.28 -5.50 4.99
C ALA A 113 -12.65 -5.62 4.30
N PRO A 114 -13.73 -5.11 4.90
CA PRO A 114 -15.00 -5.02 4.20
C PRO A 114 -14.94 -4.07 2.98
N SER A 115 -14.00 -3.12 3.01
CA SER A 115 -13.78 -2.14 1.95
C SER A 115 -12.27 -1.86 1.80
N GLU A 116 -11.78 -0.69 2.22
CA GLU A 116 -10.38 -0.28 2.05
C GLU A 116 -9.49 -0.89 3.14
N ALA A 117 -8.37 -1.48 2.72
CA ALA A 117 -7.38 -2.04 3.64
C ALA A 117 -6.77 -0.98 4.57
N GLU A 118 -6.56 0.25 4.08
CA GLU A 118 -6.06 1.36 4.88
C GLU A 118 -7.01 1.72 6.03
N ALA A 119 -8.31 1.69 5.80
CA ALA A 119 -9.30 1.95 6.84
C ALA A 119 -9.30 0.85 7.91
N GLN A 120 -9.29 -0.42 7.48
CA GLN A 120 -9.24 -1.56 8.39
C GLN A 120 -7.92 -1.58 9.19
N ALA A 121 -6.80 -1.32 8.56
CA ALA A 121 -5.50 -1.23 9.23
C ALA A 121 -5.47 -0.05 10.23
N SER A 122 -6.11 1.09 9.89
CA SER A 122 -6.24 2.24 10.79
C SER A 122 -6.99 1.87 12.07
N LEU A 123 -8.08 1.11 11.95
CA LEU A 123 -8.82 0.60 13.12
C LEU A 123 -7.93 -0.27 14.01
N ILE A 124 -7.16 -1.19 13.43
CA ILE A 124 -6.27 -2.10 14.16
C ILE A 124 -5.21 -1.31 14.95
N VAL A 125 -4.59 -0.30 14.33
CA VAL A 125 -3.60 0.56 15.00
C VAL A 125 -4.27 1.45 16.06
N LYS A 126 -5.46 1.97 15.80
CA LYS A 126 -6.23 2.79 16.72
C LYS A 126 -6.64 2.02 17.99
N ASN A 127 -6.92 0.73 17.85
CA ASN A 127 -7.21 -0.17 18.98
C ASN A 127 -5.95 -0.54 19.79
N GLY A 128 -4.74 -0.20 19.30
CA GLY A 128 -3.48 -0.55 19.98
C GLY A 128 -2.99 -1.97 19.67
N ASP A 129 -3.65 -2.70 18.77
CA ASP A 129 -3.31 -4.08 18.42
C ASP A 129 -2.12 -4.16 17.44
N ALA A 130 -1.78 -3.04 16.79
CA ALA A 130 -0.57 -2.86 16.01
C ALA A 130 0.08 -1.49 16.29
N PHE A 131 1.40 -1.41 16.09
CA PHE A 131 2.16 -0.18 16.31
C PHE A 131 1.89 0.89 15.25
N ALA A 132 1.89 0.51 13.97
CA ALA A 132 1.72 1.41 12.84
C ALA A 132 1.31 0.64 11.57
N ILE A 133 0.80 1.37 10.59
CA ILE A 133 0.56 0.85 9.24
C ILE A 133 1.83 1.02 8.41
N ALA A 134 2.34 -0.06 7.81
CA ALA A 134 3.43 0.01 6.85
C ALA A 134 2.86 0.29 5.45
N THR A 135 2.73 1.56 5.09
CA THR A 135 2.21 2.01 3.80
C THR A 135 2.94 3.25 3.30
N ASN A 136 3.01 3.43 1.98
CA ASN A 136 3.44 4.69 1.37
C ASN A 136 2.26 5.62 1.03
N ASP A 137 1.04 5.13 1.22
CA ASP A 137 -0.17 5.90 1.00
C ASP A 137 -0.50 6.74 2.23
N ALA A 138 -0.74 8.03 2.02
CA ALA A 138 -1.11 8.94 3.09
C ALA A 138 -2.62 8.89 3.41
N ASP A 139 -3.43 8.24 2.57
CA ASP A 139 -4.88 8.17 2.76
C ASP A 139 -5.25 7.44 4.07
N ALA A 140 -4.37 6.57 4.58
CA ALA A 140 -4.52 5.97 5.91
C ALA A 140 -4.70 7.02 7.03
N LEU A 141 -4.08 8.22 6.89
CA LEU A 141 -4.25 9.32 7.85
C LEU A 141 -5.65 9.92 7.79
N LEU A 142 -6.33 9.85 6.65
CA LEU A 142 -7.71 10.30 6.49
C LEU A 142 -8.69 9.36 7.22
N PHE A 143 -8.32 8.09 7.36
CA PHE A 143 -9.03 7.09 8.19
C PHE A 143 -8.58 7.08 9.65
N GLU A 144 -7.95 8.16 10.11
CA GLU A 144 -7.49 8.35 11.50
C GLU A 144 -6.41 7.35 11.94
N ALA A 145 -5.57 6.81 11.03
CA ALA A 145 -4.43 6.02 11.44
C ALA A 145 -3.53 6.82 12.38
N PRO A 146 -3.32 6.38 13.63
CA PRO A 146 -2.48 7.14 14.58
C PRO A 146 -1.03 7.26 14.09
N LYS A 147 -0.52 6.20 13.44
CA LYS A 147 0.86 6.11 12.97
C LYS A 147 0.93 5.35 11.64
N ILE A 148 1.69 5.89 10.70
CA ILE A 148 2.10 5.18 9.49
C ILE A 148 3.62 5.18 9.38
N VAL A 149 4.19 4.08 8.87
CA VAL A 149 5.61 3.97 8.55
C VAL A 149 5.75 3.86 7.04
N ARG A 150 6.41 4.84 6.45
CA ARG A 150 6.70 4.89 5.01
C ARG A 150 8.07 4.31 4.70
N ASN A 151 8.27 3.97 3.44
CA ASN A 151 9.58 3.52 2.95
C ASN A 151 10.12 2.28 3.67
N VAL A 152 9.28 1.41 4.18
CA VAL A 152 9.68 0.11 4.72
C VAL A 152 10.23 -0.71 3.56
N ASN A 153 11.48 -0.45 3.21
CA ASN A 153 12.15 -1.05 2.06
C ASN A 153 13.25 -1.99 2.52
N MET A 154 13.27 -3.19 1.99
CA MET A 154 14.17 -4.27 2.34
C MET A 154 15.65 -3.97 2.10
N ALA A 155 15.96 -3.12 1.13
CA ALA A 155 17.35 -2.89 0.72
C ALA A 155 17.98 -1.64 1.36
N GLY A 156 17.19 -0.81 2.04
CA GLY A 156 17.66 0.49 2.55
C GLY A 156 18.23 1.41 1.46
N LYS A 157 18.12 1.02 0.18
CA LYS A 157 18.70 1.73 -0.96
C LYS A 157 17.68 1.85 -2.10
N LYS A 158 17.51 3.06 -2.61
CA LYS A 158 16.73 3.36 -3.82
C LYS A 158 17.66 3.89 -4.89
N LYS A 159 17.54 3.36 -6.10
CA LYS A 159 18.27 3.88 -7.24
C LYS A 159 17.73 5.28 -7.57
N ARG A 160 18.60 6.28 -7.65
CA ARG A 160 18.21 7.62 -8.10
C ARG A 160 17.80 7.57 -9.55
N ALA A 161 16.71 8.26 -9.90
CA ALA A 161 16.31 8.41 -11.29
C ALA A 161 17.45 9.03 -12.09
N ASN A 162 17.80 8.41 -13.22
CA ASN A 162 18.85 8.86 -14.15
C ASN A 162 20.30 8.92 -13.59
N LYS A 163 20.62 8.26 -12.47
CA LYS A 163 21.98 8.16 -11.93
C LYS A 163 22.32 6.70 -11.57
N LEU A 164 23.61 6.36 -11.70
CA LEU A 164 24.15 5.06 -11.24
C LEU A 164 24.33 5.00 -9.70
N SER A 165 23.87 6.03 -8.99
CA SER A 165 24.00 6.12 -7.54
C SER A 165 22.74 5.64 -6.84
N PHE A 166 22.93 5.03 -5.67
CA PHE A 166 21.85 4.64 -4.75
C PHE A 166 21.75 5.68 -3.63
N GLU A 167 20.51 5.94 -3.21
CA GLU A 167 20.21 6.75 -2.04
C GLU A 167 19.75 5.81 -0.92
N THR A 168 20.32 5.97 0.26
CA THR A 168 19.83 5.26 1.44
C THR A 168 18.48 5.85 1.83
N ILE A 169 17.47 5.02 1.92
CA ILE A 169 16.14 5.40 2.38
C ILE A 169 15.94 4.75 3.73
N ASN A 170 15.75 5.58 4.74
CA ASN A 170 15.32 5.12 6.05
C ASN A 170 13.79 5.06 6.11
N PRO A 171 13.22 4.17 6.91
CA PRO A 171 11.82 4.23 7.27
C PRO A 171 11.48 5.60 7.87
N ASP A 172 10.31 6.12 7.52
CA ASP A 172 9.84 7.43 7.94
C ASP A 172 8.53 7.24 8.72
N LEU A 173 8.57 7.56 10.02
CA LEU A 173 7.41 7.48 10.91
C LEU A 173 6.63 8.78 10.83
N ILE A 174 5.35 8.70 10.51
CA ILE A 174 4.41 9.82 10.53
C ILE A 174 3.38 9.56 11.61
N GLU A 175 3.32 10.46 12.59
CA GLU A 175 2.32 10.45 13.65
C GLU A 175 1.23 11.47 13.35
N LEU A 176 -0.02 11.02 13.25
CA LEU A 176 -1.16 11.85 12.86
C LEU A 176 -1.32 13.06 13.77
N GLU A 177 -1.39 12.84 15.08
CA GLU A 177 -1.65 13.90 16.05
C GLU A 177 -0.56 14.98 16.06
N ALA A 178 0.71 14.57 15.96
CA ALA A 178 1.83 15.51 15.90
C ALA A 178 1.76 16.39 14.64
N ASN A 179 1.37 15.80 13.51
CA ASN A 179 1.22 16.53 12.23
C ASN A 179 -0.01 17.44 12.25
N LEU A 180 -1.16 17.01 12.81
CA LEU A 180 -2.33 17.86 12.95
C LEU A 180 -2.03 19.09 13.82
N ARG A 181 -1.34 18.91 14.95
CA ARG A 181 -0.89 20.01 15.83
C ARG A 181 0.07 20.96 15.09
N HIS A 182 1.04 20.40 14.34
CA HIS A 182 1.99 21.21 13.57
C HIS A 182 1.29 22.04 12.49
N LEU A 183 0.33 21.43 11.79
CA LEU A 183 -0.47 22.12 10.78
C LEU A 183 -1.50 23.08 11.38
N GLY A 184 -1.86 22.94 12.66
CA GLY A 184 -2.89 23.72 13.33
C GLY A 184 -4.29 23.46 12.76
N ILE A 185 -4.62 22.20 12.48
CA ILE A 185 -5.91 21.75 11.94
C ILE A 185 -6.39 20.50 12.67
N GLY A 186 -7.69 20.23 12.62
CA GLY A 186 -8.30 19.00 13.11
C GLY A 186 -8.40 17.91 12.03
N GLN A 187 -8.84 16.71 12.44
CA GLN A 187 -9.02 15.57 11.55
C GLN A 187 -10.00 15.86 10.40
N GLU A 188 -11.13 16.44 10.68
CA GLU A 188 -12.13 16.78 9.68
C GLU A 188 -11.61 17.82 8.67
N GLN A 189 -10.81 18.76 9.14
CA GLN A 189 -10.11 19.71 8.27
C GLN A 189 -9.04 19.03 7.41
N LEU A 190 -8.39 17.98 7.90
CA LEU A 190 -7.46 17.17 7.10
C LEU A 190 -8.19 16.45 5.96
N ILE A 191 -9.36 15.87 6.24
CA ILE A 191 -10.22 15.27 5.21
C ILE A 191 -10.60 16.32 4.17
N ALA A 192 -11.13 17.47 4.61
CA ALA A 192 -11.52 18.56 3.72
C ALA A 192 -10.34 19.10 2.89
N LEU A 193 -9.15 19.21 3.49
CA LEU A 193 -7.91 19.57 2.80
C LEU A 193 -7.56 18.58 1.69
N ALA A 194 -7.62 17.28 2.00
CA ALA A 194 -7.36 16.22 1.02
C ALA A 194 -8.38 16.27 -0.12
N MET A 195 -9.65 16.47 0.18
CA MET A 195 -10.71 16.59 -0.83
C MET A 195 -10.50 17.80 -1.76
N LEU A 196 -10.00 18.92 -1.26
CA LEU A 196 -9.67 20.08 -2.10
C LEU A 196 -8.52 19.77 -3.07
N ILE A 197 -7.53 18.99 -2.64
CA ILE A 197 -6.37 18.59 -3.45
C ILE A 197 -6.72 17.44 -4.41
N GLY A 198 -7.57 16.51 -3.95
CA GLY A 198 -8.00 15.31 -4.64
C GLY A 198 -7.63 14.03 -3.91
N THR A 199 -8.58 13.12 -3.85
CA THR A 199 -8.47 11.78 -3.28
C THR A 199 -8.85 10.73 -4.31
N ASP A 200 -8.80 9.45 -3.95
CA ASP A 200 -9.28 8.35 -4.79
C ASP A 200 -10.80 8.45 -5.10
N TYR A 201 -11.56 9.20 -4.28
CA TYR A 201 -13.01 9.38 -4.42
C TYR A 201 -13.41 10.65 -5.17
N ASN A 202 -12.49 11.60 -5.30
CA ASN A 202 -12.66 12.82 -6.08
C ASN A 202 -11.36 13.19 -6.81
N SER A 203 -10.99 12.33 -7.75
CA SER A 203 -9.71 12.38 -8.47
C SER A 203 -9.47 13.74 -9.14
N GLY A 204 -8.30 14.31 -8.87
CA GLY A 204 -7.87 15.60 -9.42
C GLY A 204 -8.20 16.80 -8.54
N GLY A 205 -9.07 16.64 -7.55
CA GLY A 205 -9.42 17.73 -6.63
C GLY A 205 -10.06 18.94 -7.32
N ILE A 206 -9.99 20.09 -6.66
CA ILE A 206 -10.52 21.35 -7.20
C ILE A 206 -9.45 22.03 -8.07
N LYS A 207 -9.80 22.33 -9.29
CA LYS A 207 -8.88 22.97 -10.25
C LYS A 207 -8.33 24.29 -9.71
N GLY A 208 -7.01 24.41 -9.64
CA GLY A 208 -6.31 25.61 -9.17
C GLY A 208 -6.08 25.65 -7.65
N ILE A 209 -6.57 24.68 -6.89
CA ILE A 209 -6.31 24.58 -5.44
C ILE A 209 -5.21 23.55 -5.19
N GLY A 210 -4.02 24.03 -4.83
CA GLY A 210 -2.91 23.19 -4.39
C GLY A 210 -2.80 23.12 -2.86
N PRO A 211 -1.86 22.32 -2.32
CA PRO A 211 -1.75 22.06 -0.88
C PRO A 211 -1.68 23.32 0.01
N LYS A 212 -0.93 24.35 -0.40
CA LYS A 212 -0.79 25.59 0.36
C LYS A 212 -2.12 26.37 0.42
N THR A 213 -2.82 26.45 -0.71
CA THR A 213 -4.12 27.13 -0.79
C THR A 213 -5.17 26.36 -0.02
N ALA A 214 -5.22 25.04 -0.16
CA ALA A 214 -6.13 24.17 0.59
C ALA A 214 -5.95 24.32 2.09
N LEU A 215 -4.70 24.29 2.59
CA LEU A 215 -4.43 24.48 4.03
C LEU A 215 -4.89 25.85 4.53
N LYS A 216 -4.67 26.92 3.76
CA LYS A 216 -5.16 28.25 4.10
C LYS A 216 -6.67 28.30 4.15
N MET A 217 -7.35 27.68 3.19
CA MET A 217 -8.81 27.63 3.14
C MET A 217 -9.41 26.90 4.35
N VAL A 218 -8.95 25.69 4.64
CA VAL A 218 -9.49 24.92 5.78
C VAL A 218 -9.23 25.61 7.13
N LYS A 219 -8.15 26.38 7.27
CA LYS A 219 -7.92 27.20 8.46
C LYS A 219 -8.86 28.39 8.55
N ASN A 220 -9.14 29.05 7.44
CA ASN A 220 -9.99 30.24 7.39
C ASN A 220 -11.46 29.89 7.67
N TYR A 221 -11.94 28.76 7.13
CA TYR A 221 -13.33 28.33 7.29
C TYR A 221 -13.57 27.50 8.54
N GLY A 222 -12.50 26.99 9.18
CA GLY A 222 -12.63 26.16 10.38
C GLY A 222 -13.46 24.92 10.08
N ASN A 223 -14.57 24.76 10.79
CA ASN A 223 -15.51 23.64 10.63
C ASN A 223 -16.72 23.99 9.75
N ASP A 224 -16.76 25.16 9.14
CA ASP A 224 -17.80 25.51 8.17
C ASP A 224 -17.49 24.96 6.78
N PHE A 225 -17.67 23.64 6.66
CA PHE A 225 -17.37 22.95 5.40
C PHE A 225 -18.37 23.27 4.27
N ASP A 226 -19.61 23.66 4.59
CA ASP A 226 -20.56 24.08 3.56
C ASP A 226 -20.08 25.39 2.89
N ALA A 227 -19.63 26.37 3.67
CA ALA A 227 -19.04 27.60 3.14
C ALA A 227 -17.71 27.32 2.41
N LEU A 228 -16.84 26.46 2.95
CA LEU A 228 -15.58 26.06 2.34
C LEU A 228 -15.76 25.49 0.94
N PHE A 229 -16.63 24.47 0.78
CA PHE A 229 -16.82 23.80 -0.50
C PHE A 229 -17.65 24.63 -1.48
N LYS A 230 -18.48 25.55 -0.98
CA LYS A 230 -19.14 26.56 -1.81
C LYS A 230 -18.13 27.53 -2.41
N GLU A 231 -17.22 28.09 -1.60
CA GLU A 231 -16.13 28.98 -2.07
C GLU A 231 -15.19 28.26 -3.02
N ALA A 232 -14.89 26.98 -2.73
CA ALA A 232 -14.08 26.13 -3.60
C ALA A 232 -14.78 25.73 -4.89
N LYS A 233 -16.05 26.12 -5.08
CA LYS A 233 -16.86 25.81 -6.27
C LYS A 233 -16.95 24.32 -6.57
N TRP A 234 -17.23 23.53 -5.54
CA TRP A 234 -17.33 22.08 -5.68
C TRP A 234 -18.23 21.60 -6.81
N PRO A 235 -19.47 22.16 -7.01
CA PRO A 235 -20.35 21.73 -8.07
C PRO A 235 -19.84 22.01 -9.51
N GLU A 236 -18.87 22.91 -9.66
CA GLU A 236 -18.24 23.17 -10.98
C GLU A 236 -17.21 22.08 -11.35
N ASN A 237 -16.73 21.30 -10.36
CA ASN A 237 -15.71 20.28 -10.54
C ASN A 237 -16.26 18.84 -10.47
N PHE A 238 -17.35 18.63 -9.70
CA PHE A 238 -17.91 17.30 -9.45
C PHE A 238 -19.43 17.30 -9.56
N ASN A 239 -20.00 16.19 -10.06
CA ASN A 239 -21.44 15.98 -10.24
C ASN A 239 -22.10 15.28 -9.03
N PHE A 240 -21.42 15.26 -7.89
CA PHE A 240 -21.90 14.72 -6.61
C PHE A 240 -21.57 15.69 -5.47
N GLU A 241 -22.33 15.58 -4.38
CA GLU A 241 -22.16 16.44 -3.22
C GLU A 241 -20.85 16.14 -2.50
N TRP A 242 -20.19 17.17 -1.96
CA TRP A 242 -18.96 17.01 -1.19
C TRP A 242 -19.16 16.11 0.04
N LYS A 243 -20.35 16.15 0.65
CA LYS A 243 -20.72 15.33 1.81
C LYS A 243 -20.56 13.84 1.52
N ALA A 244 -20.83 13.39 0.32
CA ALA A 244 -20.72 11.99 -0.06
C ALA A 244 -19.27 11.45 0.10
N VAL A 245 -18.27 12.27 -0.22
CA VAL A 245 -16.84 11.92 -0.03
C VAL A 245 -16.44 12.04 1.42
N PHE A 246 -16.83 13.13 2.08
CA PHE A 246 -16.53 13.41 3.48
C PHE A 246 -17.07 12.32 4.41
N ASP A 247 -18.33 11.96 4.23
CA ASP A 247 -19.01 10.93 5.02
C ASP A 247 -18.43 9.53 4.76
N LEU A 248 -17.92 9.29 3.56
CA LEU A 248 -17.26 8.04 3.23
C LEU A 248 -15.98 7.86 4.08
N PHE A 249 -15.14 8.88 4.22
CA PHE A 249 -13.96 8.81 5.08
C PHE A 249 -14.32 8.61 6.55
N LYS A 250 -15.43 9.17 7.00
CA LYS A 250 -15.88 9.05 8.40
C LYS A 250 -16.58 7.73 8.72
N ASN A 251 -17.25 7.14 7.76
CA ASN A 251 -18.18 6.02 7.97
C ASN A 251 -17.90 4.80 7.11
N ILE A 252 -16.67 4.67 6.58
CA ILE A 252 -16.30 3.50 5.80
C ILE A 252 -16.46 2.22 6.64
N PRO A 253 -17.02 1.14 6.09
CA PRO A 253 -17.20 -0.08 6.83
C PRO A 253 -15.86 -0.71 7.21
N MET A 254 -15.73 -1.07 8.49
CA MET A 254 -14.57 -1.77 9.05
C MET A 254 -15.05 -2.97 9.88
N ASN A 255 -14.34 -4.07 9.79
CA ASN A 255 -14.60 -5.25 10.62
C ASN A 255 -13.97 -5.05 12.00
N LYS A 256 -14.81 -5.08 13.06
CA LYS A 256 -14.36 -4.98 14.46
C LYS A 256 -13.97 -6.35 15.04
N ASP A 257 -14.44 -7.44 14.43
CA ASP A 257 -14.20 -8.82 14.84
C ASP A 257 -13.06 -9.44 14.03
N TYR A 258 -11.90 -8.81 14.02
CA TYR A 258 -10.70 -9.34 13.38
C TYR A 258 -9.85 -10.15 14.36
N SER A 259 -8.97 -10.99 13.84
CA SER A 259 -8.07 -11.81 14.65
C SER A 259 -6.62 -11.67 14.24
N LEU A 260 -5.77 -11.28 15.18
CA LEU A 260 -4.32 -11.21 15.02
C LEU A 260 -3.68 -12.44 15.67
N LYS A 261 -3.83 -13.61 15.05
CA LYS A 261 -3.23 -14.86 15.53
C LYS A 261 -2.03 -15.24 14.67
N TRP A 262 -0.85 -15.16 15.25
CA TRP A 262 0.39 -15.67 14.66
C TRP A 262 0.49 -17.17 14.95
N LYS A 263 0.80 -17.95 13.91
CA LYS A 263 0.99 -19.40 13.96
C LYS A 263 2.44 -19.76 13.67
N ASP A 264 2.77 -21.03 13.76
CA ASP A 264 4.03 -21.52 13.24
C ASP A 264 4.02 -21.53 11.71
N VAL A 265 5.23 -21.45 11.13
CA VAL A 265 5.43 -21.53 9.69
C VAL A 265 5.06 -22.94 9.22
N ASP A 266 4.26 -23.03 8.19
CA ASP A 266 3.91 -24.26 7.49
C ASP A 266 4.88 -24.46 6.32
N GLU A 267 6.02 -25.08 6.61
CA GLU A 267 7.11 -25.28 5.65
C GLU A 267 6.67 -26.12 4.46
N ASP A 268 5.91 -27.18 4.70
CA ASP A 268 5.42 -28.08 3.66
C ASP A 268 4.51 -27.34 2.67
N LYS A 269 3.63 -26.49 3.19
CA LYS A 269 2.74 -25.67 2.36
C LYS A 269 3.51 -24.61 1.55
N ILE A 270 4.53 -23.97 2.14
CA ILE A 270 5.37 -23.02 1.41
C ILE A 270 6.16 -23.73 0.32
N MET A 271 6.75 -24.90 0.62
CA MET A 271 7.48 -25.69 -0.35
C MET A 271 6.60 -26.13 -1.52
N SER A 272 5.45 -26.73 -1.22
CA SER A 272 4.49 -27.15 -2.24
C SER A 272 4.09 -25.98 -3.14
N MET A 273 3.71 -24.86 -2.54
CA MET A 273 3.21 -23.71 -3.25
C MET A 273 4.30 -23.02 -4.12
N LEU A 274 5.51 -22.83 -3.57
CA LEU A 274 6.55 -22.09 -4.28
C LEU A 274 7.40 -22.98 -5.20
N VAL A 275 7.74 -24.19 -4.75
CA VAL A 275 8.64 -25.07 -5.51
C VAL A 275 7.86 -25.93 -6.49
N ASP A 276 6.85 -26.68 -6.00
CA ASP A 276 6.16 -27.67 -6.84
C ASP A 276 5.19 -27.01 -7.84
N GLU A 277 4.49 -25.94 -7.41
CA GLU A 277 3.50 -25.28 -8.25
C GLU A 277 4.10 -24.20 -9.17
N HIS A 278 5.15 -23.47 -8.69
CA HIS A 278 5.67 -22.26 -9.32
C HIS A 278 7.18 -22.29 -9.65
N ASP A 279 7.83 -23.42 -9.59
CA ASP A 279 9.23 -23.64 -10.02
C ASP A 279 10.28 -22.76 -9.32
N PHE A 280 10.04 -22.37 -8.07
CA PHE A 280 11.04 -21.66 -7.29
C PHE A 280 12.19 -22.61 -6.92
N SER A 281 13.40 -22.06 -6.79
CA SER A 281 14.54 -22.85 -6.31
C SER A 281 14.29 -23.31 -4.87
N GLU A 282 14.30 -24.63 -4.67
CA GLU A 282 14.13 -25.28 -3.36
C GLU A 282 15.13 -24.76 -2.35
N GLU A 283 16.42 -24.68 -2.71
CA GLU A 283 17.49 -24.18 -1.86
C GLU A 283 17.21 -22.74 -1.38
N ARG A 284 16.73 -21.86 -2.26
CA ARG A 284 16.40 -20.47 -1.90
C ARG A 284 15.19 -20.38 -0.97
N VAL A 285 14.17 -21.19 -1.22
CA VAL A 285 12.98 -21.22 -0.36
C VAL A 285 13.35 -21.73 1.03
N LYS A 286 14.07 -22.84 1.14
CA LYS A 286 14.58 -23.38 2.41
C LYS A 286 15.40 -22.37 3.19
N SER A 287 16.38 -21.72 2.55
CA SER A 287 17.21 -20.69 3.19
C SER A 287 16.40 -19.52 3.75
N GLN A 288 15.30 -19.13 3.09
CA GLN A 288 14.41 -18.08 3.60
C GLN A 288 13.61 -18.55 4.82
N ILE A 289 13.14 -19.79 4.83
CA ILE A 289 12.40 -20.40 5.94
C ILE A 289 13.30 -20.58 7.16
N GLU A 290 14.50 -21.16 6.99
CA GLU A 290 15.48 -21.36 8.05
C GLU A 290 15.85 -20.05 8.75
N GLY A 291 16.04 -18.97 7.98
CA GLY A 291 16.29 -17.65 8.54
C GLY A 291 15.17 -17.11 9.42
N LEU A 292 13.93 -17.59 9.22
CA LEU A 292 12.78 -17.24 10.09
C LEU A 292 12.76 -18.06 11.40
N ALA A 293 13.11 -19.35 11.31
CA ALA A 293 13.16 -20.23 12.48
C ALA A 293 14.22 -19.77 13.48
N ASP A 294 15.41 -19.39 13.02
CA ASP A 294 16.50 -18.85 13.84
C ASP A 294 16.10 -17.58 14.61
N THR A 295 15.29 -16.75 14.01
CA THR A 295 14.81 -15.50 14.61
C THR A 295 13.83 -15.76 15.75
N LYS A 296 12.97 -16.77 15.62
CA LYS A 296 12.07 -17.20 16.70
C LYS A 296 12.82 -17.73 17.92
N GLN A 297 13.92 -18.46 17.71
CA GLN A 297 14.76 -18.98 18.81
C GLN A 297 15.56 -17.90 19.55
N LYS A 298 15.98 -16.86 18.88
CA LYS A 298 16.69 -15.70 19.47
C LYS A 298 15.74 -14.74 20.22
N GLY A 299 14.48 -15.04 20.27
CA GLY A 299 13.29 -14.39 20.78
C GLY A 299 13.39 -13.52 22.02
N LYS A 300 13.88 -12.31 21.88
CA LYS A 300 13.33 -11.15 22.59
C LYS A 300 12.93 -10.11 21.55
N GLN A 301 11.65 -9.98 21.37
CA GLN A 301 11.04 -9.03 20.47
C GLN A 301 11.40 -7.60 20.87
N LYS A 302 12.31 -6.97 20.13
CA LYS A 302 12.48 -5.52 20.17
C LYS A 302 11.35 -4.94 19.33
N GLY A 303 10.43 -4.22 19.94
CA GLY A 303 9.35 -3.58 19.22
C GLY A 303 9.88 -2.49 18.29
N LEU A 304 9.16 -2.19 17.22
CA LEU A 304 9.45 -1.06 16.31
C LEU A 304 9.68 0.27 17.06
N GLY A 305 9.12 0.44 18.26
CA GLY A 305 9.35 1.59 19.13
C GLY A 305 10.82 1.81 19.52
N GLU A 306 11.64 0.76 19.55
CA GLU A 306 13.08 0.89 19.85
C GLU A 306 13.90 1.42 18.65
N PHE A 307 13.36 1.42 17.44
CA PHE A 307 13.99 2.02 16.25
C PHE A 307 13.80 3.53 16.16
N PHE A 308 12.85 4.08 16.91
CA PHE A 308 12.45 5.49 16.86
C PHE A 308 12.59 6.18 18.24
N GLY A 309 13.22 5.48 19.23
CA GLY A 309 13.51 6.03 20.54
C GLY A 309 14.75 6.91 20.58
#